data_c6195fb46e74b49ce6dbae6fd604cfe1
#
_entry.id   c6195fb46e74b49ce6dbae6fd604cfe1
#
_cell.length_a   1.000
_cell.length_b   1.000
_cell.length_c   1.000
_cell.angle_alpha   90.00
_cell.angle_beta   90.00
_cell.angle_gamma   90.00
#
_symmetry.space_group_name_H-M   'P 1'
#
loop_
_entity.id
_entity.type
_entity.pdbx_description
1 polymer ?
#
loop_
_entity_poly.entity_id
_entity_poly.type
_entity_poly.pdbx_seq_one_letter_code
_entity_poly.pdbx_strand_id
1 'polypeptide(L)'
;EEIIYTCRECGSVLEVECDVEVSRDVFRGRRQNMWRYREFMPVDPSRIVSLDEGGTPFVRCDTIGSELGIELYVKVEGSNPTGSFKDRGMSVGITKALELGVDTVGCASTGNTSASLAAYAARAGLGCVVLLPSGKVALGKLAQAMFHGARVLSVRGNFDEALEAVTELALMGELYLLNSVNPFRLEGQKSIGFEIVDDLGWESPDRIILPVGNAGNISAIWKGISEFYRAGFIDERPMMTGIQAEGASPVVEAFRKGRTEIEPVRDPETVATAIRIGAPVSYLKALRAIYESDGYAESVTDEEILSAQKLLARREGIGVEPASAASIAGLIKLVDEGVVDRGERVVCVVTGHVLKDPDTAIKASTEPVEVEPDINQLRSIIRGTGSS
;
A
#
# COMPACT_ATOMS: atom_id res chain seq x y z
N GLU A 1 11.92 -23.78 -13.63
CA GLU A 1 11.98 -23.07 -12.33
C GLU A 1 10.91 -23.60 -11.40
N GLU A 2 11.23 -23.80 -10.13
CA GLU A 2 10.26 -24.24 -9.13
C GLU A 2 9.52 -23.03 -8.55
N ILE A 3 8.20 -23.12 -8.41
CA ILE A 3 7.38 -22.09 -7.78
C ILE A 3 7.39 -22.29 -6.28
N ILE A 4 8.06 -21.41 -5.55
CA ILE A 4 8.15 -21.41 -4.08
C ILE A 4 7.84 -20.03 -3.54
N TYR A 5 7.11 -19.95 -2.42
CA TYR A 5 6.70 -18.70 -1.77
C TYR A 5 7.38 -18.50 -0.42
N THR A 6 7.66 -19.57 0.28
CA THR A 6 8.23 -19.57 1.63
C THR A 6 9.43 -20.50 1.73
N CYS A 7 10.30 -20.24 2.68
CA CYS A 7 11.43 -21.11 2.99
C CYS A 7 10.93 -22.47 3.50
N ARG A 8 11.47 -23.56 2.96
CA ARG A 8 11.08 -24.91 3.36
C ARG A 8 11.54 -25.30 4.77
N GLU A 9 12.56 -24.62 5.30
CA GLU A 9 13.11 -24.92 6.62
C GLU A 9 12.42 -24.13 7.74
N CYS A 10 12.17 -22.80 7.53
CA CYS A 10 11.65 -21.93 8.59
C CYS A 10 10.28 -21.34 8.29
N GLY A 11 9.70 -21.58 7.10
CA GLY A 11 8.39 -21.05 6.70
C GLY A 11 8.35 -19.54 6.39
N SER A 12 9.44 -18.81 6.56
CA SER A 12 9.50 -17.36 6.31
C SER A 12 9.28 -17.04 4.83
N VAL A 13 8.67 -15.88 4.55
CA VAL A 13 8.49 -15.37 3.19
C VAL A 13 9.85 -15.12 2.53
N LEU A 14 10.01 -15.65 1.33
CA LEU A 14 11.23 -15.48 0.54
C LEU A 14 11.46 -14.04 0.12
N GLU A 15 12.69 -13.74 -0.24
CA GLU A 15 13.11 -12.46 -0.82
C GLU A 15 13.81 -12.73 -2.15
N VAL A 16 13.62 -11.85 -3.11
CA VAL A 16 14.33 -11.91 -4.39
C VAL A 16 15.53 -10.97 -4.29
N GLU A 17 16.70 -11.44 -4.64
CA GLU A 17 17.90 -10.60 -4.74
C GLU A 17 18.15 -10.24 -6.20
N CYS A 18 18.44 -8.97 -6.45
CA CYS A 18 18.84 -8.46 -7.75
C CYS A 18 20.19 -7.75 -7.60
N ASP A 19 21.21 -8.29 -8.27
CA ASP A 19 22.47 -7.58 -8.44
C ASP A 19 22.35 -6.66 -9.65
N VAL A 20 22.39 -5.35 -9.40
CA VAL A 20 22.19 -4.33 -10.44
C VAL A 20 23.38 -3.38 -10.44
N GLU A 21 24.09 -3.37 -11.55
CA GLU A 21 25.20 -2.43 -11.81
C GLU A 21 24.79 -1.51 -12.97
N VAL A 22 24.20 -0.37 -12.66
CA VAL A 22 23.78 0.64 -13.64
C VAL A 22 24.10 2.05 -13.14
N SER A 23 24.30 2.97 -14.08
CA SER A 23 24.38 4.39 -13.79
C SER A 23 22.99 5.04 -13.78
N ARG A 24 22.79 6.11 -13.01
CA ARG A 24 21.57 6.94 -13.05
C ARG A 24 21.21 7.44 -14.43
N ASP A 25 22.18 7.57 -15.33
CA ASP A 25 21.97 8.04 -16.70
C ASP A 25 21.02 7.13 -17.50
N VAL A 26 20.90 5.84 -17.15
CA VAL A 26 19.97 4.93 -17.86
C VAL A 26 18.51 5.34 -17.70
N PHE A 27 18.16 6.12 -16.69
CA PHE A 27 16.80 6.59 -16.44
C PHE A 27 16.45 7.85 -17.23
N ARG A 28 17.43 8.56 -17.82
CA ARG A 28 17.17 9.80 -18.59
C ARG A 28 16.25 9.56 -19.76
N GLY A 29 15.24 10.42 -19.91
CA GLY A 29 14.28 10.37 -21.00
C GLY A 29 13.26 9.23 -20.93
N ARG A 30 13.30 8.38 -19.90
CA ARG A 30 12.28 7.37 -19.69
C ARG A 30 11.02 7.99 -19.07
N ARG A 31 9.87 7.43 -19.42
CA ARG A 31 8.58 7.80 -18.82
C ARG A 31 8.60 7.60 -17.30
N GLN A 32 7.93 8.49 -16.58
CA GLN A 32 7.73 8.38 -15.13
C GLN A 32 6.63 7.34 -14.86
N ASN A 33 7.04 6.11 -14.61
CA ASN A 33 6.24 4.99 -14.11
C ASN A 33 7.20 4.00 -13.44
N MET A 34 6.68 2.93 -12.82
CA MET A 34 7.56 1.99 -12.12
C MET A 34 8.59 1.29 -13.04
N TRP A 35 8.29 1.13 -14.32
CA TRP A 35 9.16 0.46 -15.30
C TRP A 35 10.33 1.34 -15.79
N ARG A 36 10.36 2.59 -15.34
CA ARG A 36 11.54 3.45 -15.44
C ARG A 36 12.78 2.76 -14.84
N TYR A 37 12.57 1.96 -13.78
CA TYR A 37 13.58 1.26 -12.98
C TYR A 37 13.63 -0.25 -13.30
N ARG A 38 13.31 -0.64 -14.52
CA ARG A 38 13.17 -2.05 -14.95
C ARG A 38 14.41 -2.91 -14.69
N GLU A 39 15.61 -2.34 -14.64
CA GLU A 39 16.86 -3.05 -14.34
C GLU A 39 16.86 -3.62 -12.91
N PHE A 40 16.11 -3.01 -12.01
CA PHE A 40 15.92 -3.48 -10.63
C PHE A 40 14.77 -4.49 -10.49
N MET A 41 14.05 -4.81 -11.57
CA MET A 41 12.93 -5.75 -11.53
C MET A 41 13.35 -7.15 -11.99
N PRO A 42 13.02 -8.22 -11.25
CA PRO A 42 13.49 -9.59 -11.52
C PRO A 42 12.61 -10.28 -12.59
N VAL A 43 12.35 -9.61 -13.69
CA VAL A 43 11.52 -10.11 -14.80
C VAL A 43 12.11 -9.71 -16.15
N ASP A 44 11.77 -10.47 -17.18
CA ASP A 44 12.16 -10.18 -18.57
C ASP A 44 11.48 -8.89 -19.07
N PRO A 45 12.24 -7.82 -19.38
CA PRO A 45 11.68 -6.57 -19.84
C PRO A 45 10.86 -6.67 -21.15
N SER A 46 11.05 -7.75 -21.93
CA SER A 46 10.30 -7.97 -23.17
C SER A 46 8.88 -8.49 -22.96
N ARG A 47 8.56 -8.96 -21.72
CA ARG A 47 7.28 -9.57 -21.36
C ARG A 47 6.45 -8.75 -20.37
N ILE A 48 6.83 -7.51 -20.12
CA ILE A 48 6.17 -6.65 -19.13
C ILE A 48 4.68 -6.53 -19.38
N VAL A 49 3.90 -6.86 -18.36
CA VAL A 49 2.46 -6.60 -18.29
C VAL A 49 2.24 -5.33 -17.48
N SER A 50 1.84 -4.26 -18.12
CA SER A 50 1.66 -2.95 -17.52
C SER A 50 0.34 -2.30 -17.93
N LEU A 51 -0.25 -1.56 -17.00
CA LEU A 51 -1.32 -0.58 -17.18
C LEU A 51 -0.81 0.84 -16.93
N ASP A 52 0.53 1.02 -16.98
CA ASP A 52 1.22 2.28 -16.75
C ASP A 52 1.21 2.73 -15.27
N GLU A 53 1.27 1.77 -14.37
CA GLU A 53 1.34 1.97 -12.92
C GLU A 53 2.66 2.63 -12.50
N GLY A 54 2.62 3.31 -11.36
CA GLY A 54 3.73 4.14 -10.88
C GLY A 54 3.70 5.54 -11.50
N GLY A 55 4.76 6.32 -11.27
CA GLY A 55 4.78 7.74 -11.59
C GLY A 55 3.65 8.48 -10.87
N THR A 56 3.29 8.00 -9.69
CA THR A 56 2.17 8.54 -8.90
C THR A 56 2.51 9.93 -8.39
N PRO A 57 1.50 10.80 -8.20
CA PRO A 57 1.74 12.16 -7.75
C PRO A 57 2.55 12.21 -6.45
N PHE A 58 3.53 13.10 -6.43
CA PHE A 58 4.35 13.44 -5.27
C PHE A 58 4.03 14.89 -4.89
N VAL A 59 3.14 15.06 -3.89
CA VAL A 59 2.51 16.33 -3.60
C VAL A 59 3.14 16.95 -2.34
N ARG A 60 3.63 18.18 -2.46
CA ARG A 60 4.02 18.96 -1.29
C ARG A 60 2.78 19.48 -0.59
N CYS A 61 2.63 19.19 0.69
CA CYS A 61 1.48 19.56 1.53
C CYS A 61 1.84 20.74 2.43
N ASP A 62 1.80 21.93 1.86
CA ASP A 62 2.27 23.15 2.54
C ASP A 62 1.37 23.56 3.72
N THR A 63 0.08 23.30 3.66
CA THR A 63 -0.87 23.70 4.72
C THR A 63 -0.61 22.88 5.99
N ILE A 64 -0.68 21.55 5.88
CA ILE A 64 -0.46 20.65 7.02
C ILE A 64 1.02 20.72 7.46
N GLY A 65 1.96 20.74 6.52
CA GLY A 65 3.39 20.84 6.82
C GLY A 65 3.75 22.08 7.61
N SER A 66 3.21 23.26 7.25
CA SER A 66 3.44 24.51 7.99
C SER A 66 2.85 24.48 9.40
N GLU A 67 1.67 23.87 9.57
CA GLU A 67 1.02 23.72 10.89
C GLU A 67 1.86 22.82 11.81
N LEU A 68 2.44 21.74 11.26
CA LEU A 68 3.30 20.81 12.00
C LEU A 68 4.77 21.29 12.11
N GLY A 69 5.16 22.30 11.34
CA GLY A 69 6.53 22.83 11.33
C GLY A 69 7.55 21.93 10.63
N ILE A 70 7.12 21.17 9.61
CA ILE A 70 7.93 20.23 8.84
C ILE A 70 7.80 20.47 7.34
N GLU A 71 8.68 19.88 6.54
CA GLU A 71 8.55 19.81 5.09
C GLU A 71 7.80 18.51 4.71
N LEU A 72 6.48 18.60 4.49
CA LEU A 72 5.63 17.44 4.25
C LEU A 72 5.41 17.19 2.76
N TYR A 73 5.66 15.95 2.35
CA TYR A 73 5.25 15.41 1.05
C TYR A 73 4.32 14.21 1.21
N VAL A 74 3.41 14.03 0.24
CA VAL A 74 2.52 12.88 0.17
C VAL A 74 2.71 12.16 -1.16
N LYS A 75 3.08 10.87 -1.12
CA LYS A 75 3.13 9.97 -2.27
C LYS A 75 1.78 9.33 -2.46
N VAL A 76 1.05 9.71 -3.53
CA VAL A 76 -0.37 9.39 -3.72
C VAL A 76 -0.55 8.11 -4.52
N GLU A 77 -0.39 6.95 -3.89
CA GLU A 77 -0.52 5.63 -4.53
C GLU A 77 -1.96 5.28 -4.95
N GLY A 78 -2.95 6.01 -4.45
CA GLY A 78 -4.33 5.93 -4.91
C GLY A 78 -4.55 6.32 -6.37
N SER A 79 -3.56 6.93 -7.03
CA SER A 79 -3.60 7.32 -8.46
C SER A 79 -3.20 6.19 -9.42
N ASN A 80 -2.78 5.04 -8.91
CA ASN A 80 -2.54 3.87 -9.75
C ASN A 80 -3.82 3.38 -10.46
N PRO A 81 -3.72 2.64 -11.57
CA PRO A 81 -4.85 2.25 -12.44
C PRO A 81 -6.06 1.64 -11.72
N THR A 82 -5.87 0.80 -10.71
CA THR A 82 -6.98 0.23 -9.93
C THR A 82 -7.24 0.95 -8.61
N GLY A 83 -6.58 2.07 -8.36
CA GLY A 83 -6.79 2.92 -7.21
C GLY A 83 -5.97 2.54 -5.98
N SER A 84 -4.86 1.79 -6.10
CA SER A 84 -3.97 1.49 -4.98
C SER A 84 -2.57 1.05 -5.42
N PHE A 85 -1.60 1.12 -4.49
CA PHE A 85 -0.22 0.65 -4.67
C PHE A 85 -0.10 -0.84 -5.05
N LYS A 86 -1.17 -1.63 -4.90
CA LYS A 86 -1.16 -3.07 -5.23
C LYS A 86 -0.82 -3.31 -6.71
N ASP A 87 -1.10 -2.36 -7.57
CA ASP A 87 -0.84 -2.42 -9.00
C ASP A 87 0.64 -2.63 -9.31
N ARG A 88 1.52 -1.98 -8.56
CA ARG A 88 2.98 -2.15 -8.71
C ARG A 88 3.41 -3.61 -8.53
N GLY A 89 2.94 -4.23 -7.45
CA GLY A 89 3.25 -5.63 -7.17
C GLY A 89 2.55 -6.61 -8.12
N MET A 90 1.36 -6.27 -8.60
CA MET A 90 0.64 -7.14 -9.55
C MET A 90 1.25 -7.10 -10.94
N SER A 91 1.73 -5.96 -11.39
CA SER A 91 2.45 -5.84 -12.66
C SER A 91 3.65 -6.80 -12.71
N VAL A 92 4.51 -6.79 -11.70
CA VAL A 92 5.66 -7.72 -11.62
C VAL A 92 5.20 -9.17 -11.42
N GLY A 93 4.24 -9.41 -10.53
CA GLY A 93 3.74 -10.76 -10.25
C GLY A 93 3.08 -11.43 -11.46
N ILE A 94 2.31 -10.70 -12.23
CA ILE A 94 1.67 -11.19 -13.48
C ILE A 94 2.70 -11.36 -14.60
N THR A 95 3.66 -10.46 -14.73
CA THR A 95 4.77 -10.63 -15.68
C THR A 95 5.53 -11.92 -15.37
N LYS A 96 5.81 -12.18 -14.08
CA LYS A 96 6.45 -13.45 -13.66
C LYS A 96 5.58 -14.68 -13.92
N ALA A 97 4.27 -14.57 -13.74
CA ALA A 97 3.33 -15.64 -14.08
C ALA A 97 3.43 -16.04 -15.57
N LEU A 98 3.49 -15.06 -16.47
CA LEU A 98 3.68 -15.32 -17.91
C LEU A 98 5.04 -15.95 -18.22
N GLU A 99 6.11 -15.55 -17.53
CA GLU A 99 7.43 -16.18 -17.68
C GLU A 99 7.43 -17.65 -17.27
N LEU A 100 6.68 -17.97 -16.22
CA LEU A 100 6.53 -19.32 -15.70
C LEU A 100 5.59 -20.19 -16.55
N GLY A 101 4.89 -19.57 -17.52
CA GLY A 101 3.95 -20.26 -18.42
C GLY A 101 2.69 -20.75 -17.72
N VAL A 102 2.24 -20.06 -16.66
CA VAL A 102 0.98 -20.40 -15.98
C VAL A 102 -0.21 -19.73 -16.67
N ASP A 103 -1.34 -20.44 -16.72
CA ASP A 103 -2.55 -19.99 -17.39
C ASP A 103 -3.54 -19.31 -16.42
N THR A 104 -3.41 -19.56 -15.13
CA THR A 104 -4.34 -19.10 -14.10
C THR A 104 -3.60 -18.52 -12.91
N VAL A 105 -4.08 -17.37 -12.43
CA VAL A 105 -3.60 -16.72 -11.21
C VAL A 105 -4.70 -16.61 -10.17
N GLY A 106 -4.35 -16.58 -8.90
CA GLY A 106 -5.34 -16.52 -7.83
C GLY A 106 -4.91 -15.77 -6.58
N CYS A 107 -5.90 -15.33 -5.81
CA CYS A 107 -5.68 -14.80 -4.47
C CYS A 107 -6.90 -15.03 -3.56
N ALA A 108 -6.67 -14.96 -2.23
CA ALA A 108 -7.73 -14.75 -1.24
C ALA A 108 -7.72 -13.26 -0.85
N SER A 109 -8.73 -12.49 -1.27
CA SER A 109 -8.84 -11.07 -0.93
C SER A 109 -10.19 -10.49 -1.33
N THR A 110 -10.76 -9.62 -0.49
CA THR A 110 -11.99 -8.88 -0.76
C THR A 110 -11.76 -7.42 -1.18
N GLY A 111 -10.50 -6.99 -1.33
CA GLY A 111 -10.16 -5.57 -1.47
C GLY A 111 -9.18 -5.24 -2.59
N ASN A 112 -8.21 -4.35 -2.28
CA ASN A 112 -7.27 -3.81 -3.26
C ASN A 112 -6.45 -4.88 -4.00
N THR A 113 -6.13 -6.00 -3.34
CA THR A 113 -5.37 -7.10 -3.96
C THR A 113 -6.15 -7.79 -5.07
N SER A 114 -7.43 -8.16 -4.83
CA SER A 114 -8.27 -8.81 -5.84
C SER A 114 -8.60 -7.89 -7.01
N ALA A 115 -8.86 -6.61 -6.75
CA ALA A 115 -9.11 -5.61 -7.79
C ALA A 115 -7.91 -5.47 -8.75
N SER A 116 -6.71 -5.35 -8.18
CA SER A 116 -5.48 -5.25 -8.96
C SER A 116 -5.18 -6.56 -9.70
N LEU A 117 -5.26 -7.72 -9.03
CA LEU A 117 -5.03 -9.02 -9.65
C LEU A 117 -5.90 -9.20 -10.89
N ALA A 118 -7.20 -8.94 -10.78
CA ALA A 118 -8.14 -9.13 -11.88
C ALA A 118 -7.83 -8.23 -13.07
N ALA A 119 -7.46 -6.96 -12.83
CA ALA A 119 -7.13 -6.02 -13.89
C ALA A 119 -5.87 -6.46 -14.67
N TYR A 120 -4.80 -6.84 -13.96
CA TYR A 120 -3.55 -7.27 -14.60
C TYR A 120 -3.65 -8.66 -15.23
N ALA A 121 -4.44 -9.58 -14.64
CA ALA A 121 -4.74 -10.88 -15.26
C ALA A 121 -5.51 -10.70 -16.58
N ALA A 122 -6.54 -9.85 -16.60
CA ALA A 122 -7.26 -9.50 -17.82
C ALA A 122 -6.34 -8.89 -18.89
N ARG A 123 -5.43 -7.99 -18.50
CA ARG A 123 -4.43 -7.39 -19.39
C ARG A 123 -3.49 -8.43 -20.00
N ALA A 124 -3.16 -9.48 -19.25
CA ALA A 124 -2.26 -10.55 -19.65
C ALA A 124 -2.98 -11.69 -20.39
N GLY A 125 -4.31 -11.71 -20.42
CA GLY A 125 -5.09 -12.83 -20.97
C GLY A 125 -5.05 -14.09 -20.09
N LEU A 126 -4.75 -13.96 -18.79
CA LEU A 126 -4.71 -15.07 -17.82
C LEU A 126 -6.08 -15.28 -17.15
N GLY A 127 -6.40 -16.53 -16.80
CA GLY A 127 -7.48 -16.85 -15.91
C GLY A 127 -7.26 -16.23 -14.54
N CYS A 128 -8.32 -15.65 -13.92
CA CYS A 128 -8.24 -15.03 -12.61
C CYS A 128 -9.27 -15.63 -11.66
N VAL A 129 -8.82 -16.13 -10.51
CA VAL A 129 -9.69 -16.71 -9.46
C VAL A 129 -9.47 -15.96 -8.15
N VAL A 130 -10.58 -15.51 -7.56
CA VAL A 130 -10.57 -14.82 -6.26
C VAL A 130 -11.39 -15.65 -5.28
N LEU A 131 -10.75 -16.14 -4.21
CA LEU A 131 -11.43 -16.82 -3.12
C LEU A 131 -11.71 -15.84 -1.99
N LEU A 132 -12.88 -15.98 -1.36
CA LEU A 132 -13.29 -15.18 -0.22
C LEU A 132 -14.23 -15.98 0.69
N PRO A 133 -14.30 -15.66 1.98
CA PRO A 133 -15.24 -16.33 2.88
C PRO A 133 -16.69 -16.02 2.49
N SER A 134 -17.58 -17.02 2.67
CA SER A 134 -19.02 -16.81 2.51
C SER A 134 -19.54 -15.91 3.63
N GLY A 135 -20.41 -14.94 3.30
CA GLY A 135 -21.01 -14.04 4.27
C GLY A 135 -21.08 -12.59 3.80
N LYS A 136 -21.02 -11.66 4.72
CA LYS A 136 -21.22 -10.22 4.45
C LYS A 136 -19.98 -9.59 3.78
N VAL A 137 -19.69 -9.94 2.52
CA VAL A 137 -18.73 -9.19 1.72
C VAL A 137 -19.50 -8.12 0.95
N ALA A 138 -19.13 -6.86 1.16
CA ALA A 138 -19.71 -5.74 0.42
C ALA A 138 -19.39 -5.91 -1.07
N LEU A 139 -20.41 -6.14 -1.90
CA LEU A 139 -20.26 -6.33 -3.36
C LEU A 139 -19.51 -5.17 -4.01
N GLY A 140 -19.64 -3.95 -3.47
CA GLY A 140 -18.88 -2.79 -3.94
C GLY A 140 -17.35 -2.97 -3.87
N LYS A 141 -16.83 -3.68 -2.88
CA LYS A 141 -15.39 -3.98 -2.76
C LYS A 141 -14.92 -5.02 -3.80
N LEU A 142 -15.83 -5.86 -4.29
CA LEU A 142 -15.55 -6.86 -5.33
C LEU A 142 -15.86 -6.38 -6.74
N ALA A 143 -16.54 -5.25 -6.87
CA ALA A 143 -17.03 -4.74 -8.15
C ALA A 143 -15.90 -4.65 -9.21
N GLN A 144 -14.73 -4.14 -8.84
CA GLN A 144 -13.60 -4.06 -9.76
C GLN A 144 -13.12 -5.46 -10.19
N ALA A 145 -12.96 -6.41 -9.27
CA ALA A 145 -12.50 -7.76 -9.62
C ALA A 145 -13.49 -8.47 -10.56
N MET A 146 -14.77 -8.39 -10.26
CA MET A 146 -15.85 -8.99 -11.09
C MET A 146 -15.93 -8.31 -12.46
N PHE A 147 -15.82 -6.98 -12.50
CA PHE A 147 -15.90 -6.22 -13.76
C PHE A 147 -14.74 -6.52 -14.70
N HIS A 148 -13.55 -6.83 -14.18
CA HIS A 148 -12.40 -7.29 -14.96
C HIS A 148 -12.44 -8.79 -15.30
N GLY A 149 -13.54 -9.48 -15.00
CA GLY A 149 -13.76 -10.87 -15.41
C GLY A 149 -13.17 -11.94 -14.48
N ALA A 150 -12.77 -11.58 -13.25
CA ALA A 150 -12.33 -12.57 -12.28
C ALA A 150 -13.48 -13.51 -11.87
N ARG A 151 -13.19 -14.82 -11.79
CA ARG A 151 -14.09 -15.80 -11.19
C ARG A 151 -14.00 -15.69 -9.68
N VAL A 152 -15.03 -15.13 -9.06
CA VAL A 152 -15.11 -14.98 -7.61
C VAL A 152 -15.79 -16.21 -7.00
N LEU A 153 -15.10 -16.90 -6.11
CA LEU A 153 -15.57 -18.10 -5.42
C LEU A 153 -15.77 -17.79 -3.93
N SER A 154 -16.99 -17.98 -3.46
CA SER A 154 -17.36 -17.82 -2.05
C SER A 154 -17.21 -19.15 -1.32
N VAL A 155 -16.20 -19.27 -0.47
CA VAL A 155 -15.87 -20.45 0.32
C VAL A 155 -16.69 -20.42 1.62
N ARG A 156 -17.36 -21.54 1.96
CA ARG A 156 -18.05 -21.65 3.26
C ARG A 156 -17.02 -21.78 4.36
N GLY A 157 -16.90 -20.72 5.19
CA GLY A 157 -15.90 -20.62 6.25
C GLY A 157 -15.45 -19.19 6.47
N ASN A 158 -14.30 -19.04 7.13
CA ASN A 158 -13.66 -17.76 7.42
C ASN A 158 -12.57 -17.41 6.38
N PHE A 159 -11.86 -16.29 6.60
CA PHE A 159 -10.82 -15.82 5.70
C PHE A 159 -9.60 -16.76 5.66
N ASP A 160 -9.23 -17.36 6.79
CA ASP A 160 -8.08 -18.26 6.89
C ASP A 160 -8.31 -19.54 6.09
N GLU A 161 -9.53 -20.09 6.15
CA GLU A 161 -9.93 -21.25 5.35
C GLU A 161 -9.94 -20.95 3.84
N ALA A 162 -10.34 -19.75 3.44
CA ALA A 162 -10.26 -19.33 2.04
C ALA A 162 -8.80 -19.14 1.57
N LEU A 163 -7.94 -18.64 2.45
CA LEU A 163 -6.49 -18.49 2.17
C LEU A 163 -5.79 -19.85 2.11
N GLU A 164 -6.12 -20.76 2.98
CA GLU A 164 -5.61 -22.13 2.98
C GLU A 164 -6.01 -22.85 1.68
N ALA A 165 -7.27 -22.79 1.29
CA ALA A 165 -7.76 -23.41 0.06
C ALA A 165 -7.05 -22.88 -1.20
N VAL A 166 -6.85 -21.56 -1.34
CA VAL A 166 -6.13 -21.01 -2.50
C VAL A 166 -4.65 -21.36 -2.46
N THR A 167 -4.08 -21.53 -1.28
CA THR A 167 -2.68 -21.94 -1.11
C THR A 167 -2.49 -23.40 -1.50
N GLU A 168 -3.39 -24.29 -1.10
CA GLU A 168 -3.38 -25.70 -1.54
C GLU A 168 -3.49 -25.82 -3.06
N LEU A 169 -4.43 -25.08 -3.68
CA LEU A 169 -4.56 -25.06 -5.15
C LEU A 169 -3.24 -24.61 -5.82
N ALA A 170 -2.55 -23.65 -5.24
CA ALA A 170 -1.24 -23.19 -5.75
C ALA A 170 -0.15 -24.28 -5.60
N LEU A 171 -0.13 -25.00 -4.47
CA LEU A 171 0.81 -26.10 -4.24
C LEU A 171 0.56 -27.29 -5.18
N MET A 172 -0.71 -27.50 -5.58
CA MET A 172 -1.08 -28.51 -6.59
C MET A 172 -0.75 -28.05 -8.03
N GLY A 173 -0.32 -26.80 -8.23
CA GLY A 173 0.00 -26.26 -9.55
C GLY A 173 -1.23 -25.82 -10.38
N GLU A 174 -2.41 -25.74 -9.75
CA GLU A 174 -3.66 -25.35 -10.43
C GLU A 174 -3.73 -23.83 -10.71
N LEU A 175 -2.99 -23.02 -9.95
CA LEU A 175 -2.89 -21.58 -10.13
C LEU A 175 -1.58 -21.03 -9.54
N TYR A 176 -1.19 -19.82 -10.00
CA TYR A 176 -0.11 -19.06 -9.40
C TYR A 176 -0.64 -18.09 -8.35
N LEU A 177 -0.19 -18.24 -7.10
CA LEU A 177 -0.68 -17.47 -5.96
C LEU A 177 -0.08 -16.06 -5.94
N LEU A 178 -0.93 -15.04 -5.91
CA LEU A 178 -0.55 -13.62 -5.84
C LEU A 178 -1.08 -12.93 -4.56
N ASN A 179 -1.00 -13.65 -3.44
CA ASN A 179 -1.16 -13.09 -2.09
C ASN A 179 0.13 -12.43 -1.57
N SER A 180 0.10 -11.95 -0.33
CA SER A 180 1.24 -11.25 0.30
C SER A 180 2.49 -12.10 0.48
N VAL A 181 2.36 -13.43 0.41
CA VAL A 181 3.47 -14.38 0.47
C VAL A 181 4.32 -14.42 -0.80
N ASN A 182 3.80 -13.93 -1.93
CA ASN A 182 4.53 -13.97 -3.20
C ASN A 182 5.66 -12.91 -3.20
N PRO A 183 6.93 -13.32 -3.30
CA PRO A 183 8.07 -12.40 -3.17
C PRO A 183 8.19 -11.43 -4.35
N PHE A 184 7.76 -11.79 -5.55
CA PHE A 184 7.81 -10.93 -6.74
C PHE A 184 6.89 -9.71 -6.62
N ARG A 185 5.85 -9.76 -5.80
CA ARG A 185 5.02 -8.59 -5.54
C ARG A 185 5.76 -7.48 -4.80
N LEU A 186 6.66 -7.83 -3.89
CA LEU A 186 7.50 -6.86 -3.17
C LEU A 186 8.43 -6.12 -4.14
N GLU A 187 8.89 -6.82 -5.17
CA GLU A 187 9.77 -6.23 -6.19
C GLU A 187 9.11 -5.09 -6.97
N GLY A 188 7.82 -5.21 -7.26
CA GLY A 188 7.06 -4.10 -7.85
C GLY A 188 6.84 -2.95 -6.86
N GLN A 189 6.48 -3.27 -5.61
CA GLN A 189 6.18 -2.27 -4.57
C GLN A 189 7.41 -1.46 -4.16
N LYS A 190 8.64 -2.02 -4.24
CA LYS A 190 9.88 -1.28 -3.92
C LYS A 190 10.08 -0.04 -4.78
N SER A 191 9.48 0.01 -5.97
CA SER A 191 9.53 1.17 -6.85
C SER A 191 8.93 2.45 -6.25
N ILE A 192 8.11 2.35 -5.19
CA ILE A 192 7.66 3.53 -4.42
C ILE A 192 8.87 4.25 -3.83
N GLY A 193 9.81 3.50 -3.23
CA GLY A 193 11.04 4.08 -2.69
C GLY A 193 11.92 4.71 -3.77
N PHE A 194 12.02 4.06 -4.94
CA PHE A 194 12.76 4.61 -6.08
C PHE A 194 12.18 5.95 -6.55
N GLU A 195 10.85 6.00 -6.70
CA GLU A 195 10.18 7.23 -7.14
C GLU A 195 10.28 8.36 -6.12
N ILE A 196 10.18 8.08 -4.81
CA ILE A 196 10.36 9.09 -3.76
C ILE A 196 11.74 9.76 -3.88
N VAL A 197 12.79 8.98 -4.06
CA VAL A 197 14.15 9.47 -4.22
C VAL A 197 14.33 10.24 -5.54
N ASP A 198 13.79 9.74 -6.65
CA ASP A 198 13.86 10.40 -7.96
C ASP A 198 13.08 11.73 -7.96
N ASP A 199 11.87 11.74 -7.36
CA ASP A 199 11.03 12.94 -7.21
C ASP A 199 11.69 14.02 -6.32
N LEU A 200 12.53 13.62 -5.36
CA LEU A 200 13.35 14.52 -4.52
C LEU A 200 14.70 14.89 -5.17
N GLY A 201 14.90 14.59 -6.45
CA GLY A 201 16.15 14.93 -7.15
C GLY A 201 17.36 14.08 -6.73
N TRP A 202 17.12 12.84 -6.35
CA TRP A 202 18.12 11.87 -5.86
C TRP A 202 18.64 12.20 -4.44
N GLU A 203 17.80 12.82 -3.64
CA GLU A 203 18.02 13.03 -2.22
C GLU A 203 17.13 12.08 -1.41
N SER A 204 17.59 11.69 -0.23
CA SER A 204 16.77 10.96 0.73
C SER A 204 15.93 11.94 1.55
N PRO A 205 14.66 11.66 1.85
CA PRO A 205 13.98 12.39 2.91
C PRO A 205 14.53 11.95 4.28
N ASP A 206 14.25 12.71 5.34
CA ASP A 206 14.63 12.30 6.69
C ASP A 206 13.81 11.08 7.14
N ARG A 207 12.51 11.03 6.75
CA ARG A 207 11.59 10.01 7.21
C ARG A 207 10.55 9.63 6.15
N ILE A 208 10.23 8.33 6.08
CA ILE A 208 9.09 7.81 5.30
C ILE A 208 8.09 7.17 6.26
N ILE A 209 6.85 7.66 6.26
CA ILE A 209 5.76 7.18 7.12
C ILE A 209 4.71 6.49 6.27
N LEU A 210 4.31 5.27 6.65
CA LEU A 210 3.32 4.52 5.90
C LEU A 210 2.48 3.56 6.76
N PRO A 211 1.26 3.21 6.29
CA PRO A 211 0.42 2.24 6.98
C PRO A 211 1.01 0.83 6.90
N VAL A 212 0.87 0.07 7.98
CA VAL A 212 1.33 -1.32 8.09
C VAL A 212 0.15 -2.25 8.34
N GLY A 213 -0.23 -3.04 7.31
CA GLY A 213 -1.13 -4.18 7.43
C GLY A 213 -0.33 -5.49 7.41
N ASN A 214 -0.26 -6.19 6.26
CA ASN A 214 0.59 -7.38 6.08
C ASN A 214 2.09 -7.09 6.07
N ALA A 215 2.50 -5.87 6.34
CA ALA A 215 3.88 -5.41 6.43
C ALA A 215 4.71 -5.44 5.12
N GLY A 216 4.13 -5.88 4.00
CA GLY A 216 4.84 -5.99 2.72
C GLY A 216 5.29 -4.65 2.15
N ASN A 217 4.49 -3.58 2.30
CA ASN A 217 4.81 -2.29 1.68
C ASN A 217 6.03 -1.60 2.32
N ILE A 218 6.09 -1.55 3.65
CA ILE A 218 7.26 -1.00 4.36
C ILE A 218 8.53 -1.81 4.06
N SER A 219 8.40 -3.13 4.01
CA SER A 219 9.50 -4.05 3.65
C SER A 219 10.01 -3.79 2.23
N ALA A 220 9.09 -3.58 1.28
CA ALA A 220 9.42 -3.31 -0.11
C ALA A 220 10.08 -1.93 -0.30
N ILE A 221 9.53 -0.88 0.30
CA ILE A 221 10.10 0.47 0.21
C ILE A 221 11.52 0.49 0.80
N TRP A 222 11.73 -0.11 1.98
CA TRP A 222 13.04 -0.23 2.59
C TRP A 222 14.04 -0.96 1.70
N LYS A 223 13.57 -2.06 1.06
CA LYS A 223 14.40 -2.80 0.09
C LYS A 223 14.82 -1.91 -1.07
N GLY A 224 13.87 -1.18 -1.68
CA GLY A 224 14.17 -0.26 -2.79
C GLY A 224 15.16 0.82 -2.39
N ILE A 225 14.94 1.49 -1.28
CA ILE A 225 15.87 2.49 -0.73
C ILE A 225 17.26 1.87 -0.51
N SER A 226 17.33 0.67 0.07
CA SER A 226 18.60 -0.02 0.33
C SER A 226 19.30 -0.45 -0.96
N GLU A 227 18.57 -0.79 -2.02
CA GLU A 227 19.13 -1.08 -3.35
C GLU A 227 19.72 0.20 -3.98
N PHE A 228 19.03 1.35 -3.91
CA PHE A 228 19.56 2.62 -4.39
C PHE A 228 20.76 3.11 -3.60
N TYR A 229 20.77 2.90 -2.29
CA TYR A 229 21.93 3.19 -1.43
C TYR A 229 23.13 2.32 -1.82
N ARG A 230 22.95 1.02 -2.00
CA ARG A 230 24.01 0.09 -2.43
C ARG A 230 24.55 0.41 -3.84
N ALA A 231 23.67 0.86 -4.73
CA ALA A 231 24.05 1.32 -6.08
C ALA A 231 24.75 2.70 -6.10
N GLY A 232 24.88 3.37 -4.95
CA GLY A 232 25.49 4.70 -4.84
C GLY A 232 24.63 5.81 -5.45
N PHE A 233 23.31 5.65 -5.50
CA PHE A 233 22.40 6.66 -6.03
C PHE A 233 21.99 7.68 -4.98
N ILE A 234 22.03 7.29 -3.72
CA ILE A 234 21.83 8.14 -2.53
C ILE A 234 22.92 7.86 -1.51
N ASP A 235 23.25 8.85 -0.71
CA ASP A 235 24.33 8.77 0.30
C ASP A 235 23.77 8.41 1.69
N GLU A 236 22.46 8.60 1.91
CA GLU A 236 21.77 8.36 3.18
C GLU A 236 20.50 7.58 2.96
N ARG A 237 19.97 6.95 4.01
CA ARG A 237 18.70 6.22 3.99
C ARG A 237 17.74 6.85 5.01
N PRO A 238 16.43 6.99 4.68
CA PRO A 238 15.46 7.60 5.58
C PRO A 238 15.12 6.69 6.75
N MET A 239 14.66 7.27 7.84
CA MET A 239 14.00 6.55 8.92
C MET A 239 12.66 6.00 8.43
N MET A 240 12.45 4.69 8.57
CA MET A 240 11.19 4.03 8.19
C MET A 240 10.23 4.03 9.38
N THR A 241 9.06 4.61 9.21
CA THR A 241 8.06 4.68 10.28
C THR A 241 6.78 3.97 9.87
N GLY A 242 6.47 2.90 10.61
CA GLY A 242 5.30 2.06 10.35
C GLY A 242 4.13 2.42 11.27
N ILE A 243 2.94 2.67 10.70
CA ILE A 243 1.74 3.00 11.45
C ILE A 243 0.71 1.88 11.34
N GLN A 244 0.21 1.40 12.49
CA GLN A 244 -0.89 0.44 12.56
C GLN A 244 -2.12 1.05 13.22
N ALA A 245 -3.30 0.48 12.95
CA ALA A 245 -4.48 0.79 13.74
C ALA A 245 -4.37 0.11 15.12
N GLU A 246 -4.77 0.78 16.18
CA GLU A 246 -4.65 0.29 17.57
C GLU A 246 -5.24 -1.11 17.75
N GLY A 247 -6.42 -1.39 17.18
CA GLY A 247 -7.05 -2.71 17.23
C GLY A 247 -6.40 -3.79 16.36
N ALA A 248 -5.29 -3.48 15.64
CA ALA A 248 -4.56 -4.39 14.77
C ALA A 248 -3.07 -4.03 14.71
N SER A 249 -2.38 -3.98 15.88
CA SER A 249 -1.04 -3.38 16.01
C SER A 249 0.08 -4.34 16.50
N PRO A 250 0.17 -5.61 16.03
CA PRO A 250 1.16 -6.55 16.55
C PRO A 250 2.62 -6.15 16.27
N VAL A 251 2.90 -5.42 15.18
CA VAL A 251 4.25 -4.93 14.85
C VAL A 251 4.66 -3.81 15.79
N VAL A 252 3.74 -2.88 16.09
CA VAL A 252 3.96 -1.79 17.05
C VAL A 252 4.24 -2.35 18.45
N GLU A 253 3.46 -3.34 18.88
CA GLU A 253 3.66 -3.98 20.18
C GLU A 253 5.01 -4.72 20.28
N ALA A 254 5.44 -5.37 19.20
CA ALA A 254 6.76 -5.98 19.15
C ALA A 254 7.87 -4.94 19.21
N PHE A 255 7.74 -3.84 18.44
CA PHE A 255 8.69 -2.73 18.45
C PHE A 255 8.82 -2.09 19.84
N ARG A 256 7.69 -1.75 20.48
CA ARG A 256 7.67 -1.15 21.85
C ARG A 256 8.35 -2.03 22.89
N LYS A 257 8.28 -3.35 22.71
CA LYS A 257 8.93 -4.35 23.58
C LYS A 257 10.38 -4.66 23.17
N GLY A 258 10.92 -4.04 22.13
CA GLY A 258 12.25 -4.31 21.59
C GLY A 258 12.41 -5.74 21.05
N ARG A 259 11.33 -6.35 20.53
CA ARG A 259 11.30 -7.73 20.04
C ARG A 259 11.36 -7.79 18.51
N THR A 260 11.81 -8.90 17.99
CA THR A 260 11.77 -9.24 16.56
C THR A 260 10.60 -10.16 16.19
N GLU A 261 9.91 -10.74 17.18
CA GLU A 261 8.75 -11.60 17.02
C GLU A 261 7.48 -10.89 17.47
N ILE A 262 6.39 -11.08 16.74
CA ILE A 262 5.08 -10.52 17.06
C ILE A 262 4.25 -11.49 17.91
N GLU A 263 3.33 -10.94 18.69
CA GLU A 263 2.22 -11.67 19.27
C GLU A 263 0.98 -11.40 18.41
N PRO A 264 0.43 -12.39 17.67
CA PRO A 264 -0.71 -12.14 16.79
C PRO A 264 -1.96 -11.66 17.54
N VAL A 265 -2.66 -10.68 16.97
CA VAL A 265 -3.99 -10.23 17.43
C VAL A 265 -5.03 -11.17 16.82
N ARG A 266 -5.80 -11.88 17.67
CA ARG A 266 -6.77 -12.90 17.21
C ARG A 266 -7.98 -12.30 16.50
N ASP A 267 -8.53 -11.21 17.05
CA ASP A 267 -9.71 -10.53 16.53
C ASP A 267 -9.38 -9.07 16.22
N PRO A 268 -8.68 -8.80 15.10
CA PRO A 268 -8.29 -7.44 14.76
C PRO A 268 -9.52 -6.62 14.36
N GLU A 269 -9.68 -5.43 14.94
CA GLU A 269 -10.79 -4.53 14.67
C GLU A 269 -10.29 -3.12 14.36
N THR A 270 -10.75 -2.57 13.22
CA THR A 270 -10.54 -1.18 12.82
C THR A 270 -11.41 -0.83 11.61
N VAL A 271 -11.77 0.44 11.46
CA VAL A 271 -12.40 1.01 10.25
C VAL A 271 -11.47 0.96 9.04
N ALA A 272 -10.16 0.94 9.27
CA ALA A 272 -9.11 0.88 8.24
C ALA A 272 -8.95 -0.56 7.71
N THR A 273 -9.98 -1.07 7.02
CA THR A 273 -10.10 -2.49 6.64
C THR A 273 -8.90 -3.06 5.87
N ALA A 274 -8.17 -2.23 5.10
CA ALA A 274 -7.00 -2.69 4.33
C ALA A 274 -5.75 -2.97 5.20
N ILE A 275 -5.73 -2.48 6.46
CA ILE A 275 -4.70 -2.78 7.46
C ILE A 275 -5.23 -3.55 8.68
N ARG A 276 -6.46 -4.07 8.62
CA ARG A 276 -7.06 -4.90 9.66
C ARG A 276 -6.48 -6.31 9.63
N ILE A 277 -5.22 -6.43 10.04
CA ILE A 277 -4.43 -7.66 9.97
C ILE A 277 -3.83 -7.97 11.33
N GLY A 278 -4.26 -9.10 11.92
CA GLY A 278 -3.78 -9.54 13.22
C GLY A 278 -2.45 -10.29 13.20
N ALA A 279 -2.11 -10.94 12.07
CA ALA A 279 -0.87 -11.71 11.89
C ALA A 279 -0.18 -11.32 10.57
N PRO A 280 0.55 -10.20 10.52
CA PRO A 280 1.27 -9.73 9.35
C PRO A 280 2.28 -10.74 8.82
N VAL A 281 2.17 -11.17 7.58
CA VAL A 281 3.04 -12.20 6.98
C VAL A 281 4.49 -11.73 6.87
N SER A 282 4.71 -10.44 6.60
CA SER A 282 6.05 -9.86 6.40
C SER A 282 6.58 -9.11 7.62
N TYR A 283 6.10 -9.42 8.84
CA TYR A 283 6.45 -8.69 10.05
C TYR A 283 7.96 -8.65 10.33
N LEU A 284 8.68 -9.75 10.12
CA LEU A 284 10.13 -9.81 10.30
C LEU A 284 10.85 -8.77 9.43
N LYS A 285 10.44 -8.66 8.15
CA LYS A 285 11.02 -7.70 7.22
C LYS A 285 10.67 -6.25 7.59
N ALA A 286 9.45 -6.02 8.11
CA ALA A 286 9.04 -4.71 8.58
C ALA A 286 9.81 -4.28 9.83
N LEU A 287 9.93 -5.13 10.84
CA LEU A 287 10.72 -4.86 12.03
C LEU A 287 12.20 -4.62 11.67
N ARG A 288 12.76 -5.43 10.75
CA ARG A 288 14.10 -5.20 10.20
C ARG A 288 14.22 -3.81 9.58
N ALA A 289 13.27 -3.41 8.72
CA ALA A 289 13.27 -2.09 8.09
C ALA A 289 13.24 -0.96 9.13
N ILE A 290 12.43 -1.09 10.17
CA ILE A 290 12.31 -0.11 11.25
C ILE A 290 13.61 -0.03 12.06
N TYR A 291 14.16 -1.17 12.50
CA TYR A 291 15.38 -1.19 13.33
C TYR A 291 16.64 -0.78 12.54
N GLU A 292 16.81 -1.25 11.30
CA GLU A 292 18.00 -0.91 10.49
C GLU A 292 18.02 0.56 10.02
N SER A 293 16.87 1.24 10.05
CA SER A 293 16.76 2.65 9.67
C SER A 293 16.73 3.60 10.85
N ASP A 294 16.92 3.12 12.08
CA ASP A 294 16.67 3.88 13.32
C ASP A 294 15.27 4.54 13.32
N GLY A 295 14.31 3.84 12.70
CA GLY A 295 12.94 4.29 12.48
C GLY A 295 12.03 4.10 13.68
N TYR A 296 10.71 4.15 13.44
CA TYR A 296 9.72 4.10 14.51
C TYR A 296 8.49 3.27 14.13
N ALA A 297 7.73 2.83 15.13
CA ALA A 297 6.44 2.22 14.92
C ALA A 297 5.43 2.75 15.94
N GLU A 298 4.26 3.19 15.44
CA GLU A 298 3.21 3.76 16.30
C GLU A 298 1.83 3.24 15.88
N SER A 299 0.91 3.22 16.83
CA SER A 299 -0.49 2.88 16.62
C SER A 299 -1.38 4.12 16.74
N VAL A 300 -2.43 4.14 15.93
CA VAL A 300 -3.43 5.22 15.92
C VAL A 300 -4.83 4.64 16.08
N THR A 301 -5.71 5.39 16.72
CA THR A 301 -7.11 5.03 16.89
C THR A 301 -7.90 5.24 15.59
N ASP A 302 -9.08 4.61 15.51
CA ASP A 302 -10.00 4.82 14.38
C ASP A 302 -10.45 6.28 14.26
N GLU A 303 -10.58 6.99 15.39
CA GLU A 303 -10.94 8.41 15.42
C GLU A 303 -9.83 9.29 14.84
N GLU A 304 -8.56 9.03 15.21
CA GLU A 304 -7.39 9.72 14.64
C GLU A 304 -7.29 9.47 13.13
N ILE A 305 -7.51 8.23 12.68
CA ILE A 305 -7.52 7.86 11.26
C ILE A 305 -8.59 8.66 10.49
N LEU A 306 -9.84 8.67 10.97
CA LEU A 306 -10.94 9.36 10.30
C LEU A 306 -10.77 10.89 10.33
N SER A 307 -10.19 11.42 11.40
CA SER A 307 -9.86 12.85 11.51
C SER A 307 -8.78 13.24 10.52
N ALA A 308 -7.70 12.46 10.42
CA ALA A 308 -6.62 12.67 9.46
C ALA A 308 -7.10 12.51 8.01
N GLN A 309 -8.01 11.57 7.73
CA GLN A 309 -8.63 11.40 6.40
C GLN A 309 -9.36 12.67 5.96
N LYS A 310 -10.18 13.24 6.86
CA LYS A 310 -10.90 14.50 6.61
C LYS A 310 -9.95 15.69 6.46
N LEU A 311 -8.93 15.75 7.32
CA LEU A 311 -7.94 16.82 7.31
C LEU A 311 -7.21 16.86 5.95
N LEU A 312 -6.66 15.73 5.50
CA LEU A 312 -5.93 15.60 4.24
C LEU A 312 -6.83 16.00 3.04
N ALA A 313 -8.09 15.51 3.03
CA ALA A 313 -9.02 15.84 1.97
C ALA A 313 -9.41 17.33 1.94
N ARG A 314 -9.65 17.94 3.10
CA ARG A 314 -10.13 19.32 3.19
C ARG A 314 -9.04 20.37 3.09
N ARG A 315 -7.81 20.06 3.51
CA ARG A 315 -6.71 21.02 3.56
C ARG A 315 -5.77 20.91 2.35
N GLU A 316 -5.61 19.70 1.79
CA GLU A 316 -4.68 19.44 0.68
C GLU A 316 -5.38 18.88 -0.57
N GLY A 317 -6.71 18.64 -0.52
CA GLY A 317 -7.49 18.12 -1.65
C GLY A 317 -7.21 16.66 -1.99
N ILE A 318 -6.57 15.90 -1.11
CA ILE A 318 -6.16 14.51 -1.35
C ILE A 318 -7.13 13.55 -0.65
N GLY A 319 -8.02 12.91 -1.43
CA GLY A 319 -8.98 11.93 -0.94
C GLY A 319 -8.39 10.51 -0.90
N VAL A 320 -8.37 9.89 0.28
CA VAL A 320 -7.76 8.57 0.51
C VAL A 320 -8.69 7.63 1.27
N GLU A 321 -8.46 6.30 1.16
CA GLU A 321 -9.14 5.32 2.02
C GLU A 321 -8.66 5.43 3.49
N PRO A 322 -9.43 4.98 4.50
CA PRO A 322 -9.04 5.09 5.90
C PRO A 322 -7.65 4.51 6.21
N ALA A 323 -7.33 3.35 5.65
CA ALA A 323 -6.02 2.73 5.84
C ALA A 323 -4.85 3.64 5.42
N SER A 324 -5.03 4.42 4.36
CA SER A 324 -4.02 5.37 3.88
C SER A 324 -3.84 6.55 4.84
N ALA A 325 -4.94 7.02 5.43
CA ALA A 325 -4.94 8.15 6.35
C ALA A 325 -4.18 7.84 7.66
N ALA A 326 -3.97 6.58 7.98
CA ALA A 326 -3.19 6.18 9.14
C ALA A 326 -1.77 6.76 9.13
N SER A 327 -1.13 6.93 7.94
CA SER A 327 0.18 7.58 7.83
C SER A 327 0.16 9.04 8.30
N ILE A 328 -0.90 9.78 7.96
CA ILE A 328 -1.08 11.17 8.37
C ILE A 328 -1.45 11.26 9.86
N ALA A 329 -2.32 10.37 10.35
CA ALA A 329 -2.67 10.30 11.76
C ALA A 329 -1.42 10.02 12.62
N GLY A 330 -0.60 9.04 12.20
CA GLY A 330 0.66 8.73 12.86
C GLY A 330 1.66 9.89 12.82
N LEU A 331 1.78 10.59 11.69
CA LEU A 331 2.62 11.78 11.57
C LEU A 331 2.22 12.83 12.60
N ILE A 332 0.94 13.20 12.67
CA ILE A 332 0.44 14.21 13.62
C ILE A 332 0.80 13.82 15.06
N LYS A 333 0.49 12.57 15.42
CA LYS A 333 0.79 12.03 16.75
C LYS A 333 2.29 12.07 17.07
N LEU A 334 3.14 11.67 16.13
CA LEU A 334 4.59 11.64 16.34
C LEU A 334 5.23 13.04 16.43
N VAL A 335 4.66 14.04 15.76
CA VAL A 335 5.05 15.45 15.95
C VAL A 335 4.65 15.93 17.34
N ASP A 336 3.43 15.63 17.79
CA ASP A 336 2.94 16.03 19.12
C ASP A 336 3.75 15.35 20.24
N GLU A 337 4.21 14.13 20.02
CA GLU A 337 5.06 13.37 20.96
C GLU A 337 6.55 13.76 20.91
N GLY A 338 6.95 14.60 19.94
CA GLY A 338 8.35 15.03 19.75
C GLY A 338 9.27 13.92 19.20
N VAL A 339 8.72 12.93 18.49
CA VAL A 339 9.48 11.88 17.78
C VAL A 339 9.87 12.35 16.37
N VAL A 340 9.05 13.19 15.75
CA VAL A 340 9.36 13.89 14.51
C VAL A 340 9.75 15.31 14.84
N ASP A 341 10.98 15.69 14.49
CA ASP A 341 11.53 17.00 14.79
C ASP A 341 11.03 18.07 13.80
N ARG A 342 10.98 19.32 14.27
CA ARG A 342 10.69 20.44 13.40
C ARG A 342 11.76 20.60 12.34
N GLY A 343 11.34 20.83 11.11
CA GLY A 343 12.22 20.99 9.96
C GLY A 343 12.55 19.67 9.25
N GLU A 344 12.15 18.49 9.78
CA GLU A 344 12.30 17.22 9.05
C GLU A 344 11.58 17.29 7.69
N ARG A 345 12.18 16.68 6.67
CA ARG A 345 11.55 16.38 5.38
C ARG A 345 10.88 15.01 5.48
N VAL A 346 9.57 15.00 5.59
CA VAL A 346 8.77 13.80 5.82
C VAL A 346 7.97 13.44 4.57
N VAL A 347 7.99 12.18 4.18
CA VAL A 347 7.15 11.65 3.11
C VAL A 347 6.13 10.68 3.70
N CYS A 348 4.84 11.01 3.60
CA CYS A 348 3.76 10.09 3.90
C CYS A 348 3.32 9.34 2.64
N VAL A 349 3.28 7.99 2.69
CA VAL A 349 2.75 7.17 1.59
C VAL A 349 1.28 6.88 1.85
N VAL A 350 0.40 7.38 0.98
CA VAL A 350 -1.04 7.13 1.04
C VAL A 350 -1.42 6.09 -0.01
N THR A 351 -1.86 4.94 0.46
CA THR A 351 -1.81 3.66 -0.24
C THR A 351 -2.97 3.38 -1.19
N GLY A 352 -4.15 4.00 -0.97
CA GLY A 352 -5.33 3.77 -1.80
C GLY A 352 -6.27 4.97 -1.85
N HIS A 353 -7.03 5.04 -2.95
CA HIS A 353 -7.96 6.10 -3.25
C HIS A 353 -9.21 6.05 -2.34
N VAL A 354 -9.85 7.20 -2.06
CA VAL A 354 -11.05 7.29 -1.22
C VAL A 354 -12.20 6.37 -1.69
N LEU A 355 -12.36 6.17 -2.99
CA LEU A 355 -13.39 5.31 -3.56
C LEU A 355 -13.12 3.80 -3.38
N LYS A 356 -12.04 3.40 -2.73
CA LYS A 356 -11.81 2.01 -2.30
C LYS A 356 -12.65 1.65 -1.06
N ASP A 357 -13.10 2.64 -0.31
CA ASP A 357 -14.03 2.50 0.80
C ASP A 357 -15.07 3.64 0.80
N PRO A 358 -15.99 3.66 -0.19
CA PRO A 358 -16.96 4.75 -0.35
C PRO A 358 -17.94 4.85 0.82
N ASP A 359 -18.28 3.73 1.46
CA ASP A 359 -19.22 3.72 2.59
C ASP A 359 -18.67 4.51 3.79
N THR A 360 -17.39 4.35 4.09
CA THR A 360 -16.72 5.12 5.15
C THR A 360 -16.60 6.59 4.77
N ALA A 361 -16.28 6.89 3.50
CA ALA A 361 -16.23 8.27 3.02
C ALA A 361 -17.58 8.98 3.11
N ILE A 362 -18.67 8.31 2.74
CA ILE A 362 -20.04 8.85 2.86
C ILE A 362 -20.40 9.11 4.33
N LYS A 363 -20.15 8.13 5.23
CA LYS A 363 -20.41 8.29 6.67
C LYS A 363 -19.58 9.41 7.31
N ALA A 364 -18.40 9.68 6.78
CA ALA A 364 -17.50 10.74 7.22
C ALA A 364 -17.88 12.13 6.67
N SER A 365 -18.80 12.19 5.70
CA SER A 365 -19.24 13.41 5.01
C SER A 365 -20.52 13.96 5.62
N THR A 366 -20.83 15.23 5.28
CA THR A 366 -22.14 15.82 5.57
C THR A 366 -23.15 15.35 4.53
N GLU A 367 -24.39 15.07 4.97
CA GLU A 367 -25.47 14.76 4.04
C GLU A 367 -25.78 15.97 3.13
N PRO A 368 -26.20 15.72 1.87
CA PRO A 368 -26.70 16.79 1.02
C PRO A 368 -27.91 17.50 1.65
N VAL A 369 -27.91 18.83 1.58
CA VAL A 369 -29.07 19.64 2.03
C VAL A 369 -30.05 19.76 0.88
N GLU A 370 -31.25 19.27 1.05
CA GLU A 370 -32.35 19.47 0.09
C GLU A 370 -32.85 20.91 0.13
N VAL A 371 -32.91 21.59 -1.03
CA VAL A 371 -33.31 22.98 -1.14
C VAL A 371 -34.22 23.17 -2.36
N GLU A 372 -35.15 24.10 -2.28
CA GLU A 372 -35.95 24.51 -3.44
C GLU A 372 -35.09 25.31 -4.45
N PRO A 373 -35.41 25.30 -5.76
CA PRO A 373 -34.69 26.04 -6.78
C PRO A 373 -34.94 27.55 -6.71
N ASP A 374 -34.86 28.12 -5.50
CA ASP A 374 -34.99 29.54 -5.21
C ASP A 374 -33.61 30.18 -5.06
N ILE A 375 -33.35 31.18 -5.92
CA ILE A 375 -32.05 31.86 -5.98
C ILE A 375 -31.73 32.59 -4.67
N ASN A 376 -32.76 33.15 -3.97
CA ASN A 376 -32.53 33.88 -2.72
C ASN A 376 -32.16 32.88 -1.58
N GLN A 377 -32.85 31.76 -1.53
CA GLN A 377 -32.54 30.68 -0.57
C GLN A 377 -31.12 30.11 -0.81
N LEU A 378 -30.81 29.73 -2.05
CA LEU A 378 -29.48 29.25 -2.43
C LEU A 378 -28.37 30.26 -2.08
N ARG A 379 -28.62 31.56 -2.37
CA ARG A 379 -27.69 32.64 -2.07
C ARG A 379 -27.47 32.84 -0.56
N SER A 380 -28.53 32.67 0.23
CA SER A 380 -28.46 32.75 1.70
C SER A 380 -27.60 31.59 2.26
N ILE A 381 -27.84 30.37 1.78
CA ILE A 381 -27.07 29.16 2.20
C ILE A 381 -25.60 29.31 1.83
N ILE A 382 -25.29 29.67 0.58
CA ILE A 382 -23.89 29.83 0.11
C ILE A 382 -23.14 30.90 0.92
N ARG A 383 -23.82 31.99 1.31
CA ARG A 383 -23.23 33.06 2.12
C ARG A 383 -23.07 32.68 3.59
N GLY A 384 -23.93 31.81 4.11
CA GLY A 384 -23.84 31.30 5.48
C GLY A 384 -22.78 30.25 5.72
N THR A 385 -22.30 29.60 4.67
CA THR A 385 -21.24 28.55 4.77
C THR A 385 -19.81 29.11 4.83
N GLY A 386 -19.65 30.45 4.81
CA GLY A 386 -18.33 31.12 4.93
C GLY A 386 -17.84 31.36 6.35
N SER A 387 -18.48 30.79 7.38
CA SER A 387 -18.14 31.00 8.79
C SER A 387 -18.28 29.73 9.64
N SER A 388 -17.59 28.64 9.22
CA SER A 388 -17.40 27.49 10.12
C SER A 388 -16.05 26.83 9.87
#